data_5e89147adedbe67e80566aeab498a0b8
#
_entry.id   5e89147adedbe67e80566aeab498a0b8
#
_cell.length_a   1.000
_cell.length_b   1.000
_cell.length_c   1.000
_cell.angle_alpha   90.00
_cell.angle_beta   90.00
_cell.angle_gamma   90.00
#
_symmetry.space_group_name_H-M   'P 1'
#
loop_
_entity.id
_entity.type
_entity.pdbx_description
1 polymer ?
#
loop_
_entity_poly.entity_id
_entity_poly.type
_entity_poly.pdbx_seq_one_letter_code
_entity_poly.pdbx_strand_id
1 'polypeptide(L)'
;MQVRLAEQLGATVQIDTLVTAIDADAQGVRVQTSSGMLTADKAIVCAGMWTGKLLGASVDGLLKVCRQQLVWFELDEPERFAADSPVYILLHGAADTDSCYGFPPLPGENAIKIATEQYLEGCDPDGVDRSVSQADIDALYDAHVAGRLLGVSRRVLKSKVCTYTITPDFNFIIDAHPQMANVTLVSACSGHGFKHSAGIGEALAMQHCNEPGAADLSAFSLARFRS
;
A
#
# COMPACT_ATOMS: atom_id res chain seq x y z
N MET A 1 -0.29 7.34 -15.87
CA MET A 1 -0.77 8.66 -16.36
C MET A 1 -0.17 9.79 -15.53
N GLN A 2 -0.33 9.84 -14.21
CA GLN A 2 0.18 10.90 -13.32
C GLN A 2 1.69 11.16 -13.45
N VAL A 3 2.53 10.12 -13.46
CA VAL A 3 3.99 10.24 -13.60
C VAL A 3 4.36 10.95 -14.91
N ARG A 4 3.76 10.55 -16.03
CA ARG A 4 4.03 11.21 -17.32
C ARG A 4 3.62 12.69 -17.34
N LEU A 5 2.51 13.01 -16.66
CA LEU A 5 2.08 14.40 -16.54
C LEU A 5 3.07 15.21 -15.69
N ALA A 6 3.55 14.65 -14.59
CA ALA A 6 4.58 15.28 -13.77
C ALA A 6 5.87 15.57 -14.58
N GLU A 7 6.34 14.59 -15.37
CA GLU A 7 7.50 14.78 -16.24
C GLU A 7 7.27 15.90 -17.28
N GLN A 8 6.08 15.94 -17.89
CA GLN A 8 5.70 17.01 -18.83
C GLN A 8 5.69 18.40 -18.16
N LEU A 9 5.43 18.44 -16.86
CA LEU A 9 5.45 19.67 -16.05
C LEU A 9 6.84 19.96 -15.43
N GLY A 10 7.86 19.21 -15.80
CA GLY A 10 9.25 19.49 -15.41
C GLY A 10 9.77 18.64 -14.24
N ALA A 11 9.02 17.68 -13.73
CA ALA A 11 9.54 16.76 -12.73
C ALA A 11 10.54 15.76 -13.35
N THR A 12 11.60 15.47 -12.61
CA THR A 12 12.56 14.41 -12.96
C THR A 12 12.17 13.11 -12.27
N VAL A 13 12.03 12.03 -13.04
CA VAL A 13 11.75 10.68 -12.51
C VAL A 13 12.98 9.81 -12.73
N GLN A 14 13.50 9.24 -11.65
CA GLN A 14 14.62 8.29 -11.69
C GLN A 14 14.10 6.90 -11.31
N ILE A 15 13.97 6.03 -12.28
CA ILE A 15 13.66 4.62 -12.07
C ILE A 15 14.94 3.82 -11.82
N ASP A 16 14.81 2.61 -11.28
CA ASP A 16 15.93 1.72 -10.97
C ASP A 16 17.02 2.37 -10.12
N THR A 17 16.62 3.33 -9.28
CA THR A 17 17.51 4.11 -8.44
C THR A 17 17.17 3.83 -6.97
N LEU A 18 17.97 2.98 -6.32
CA LEU A 18 17.81 2.62 -4.92
C LEU A 18 18.23 3.80 -4.02
N VAL A 19 17.33 4.24 -3.16
CA VAL A 19 17.67 5.15 -2.04
C VAL A 19 18.20 4.32 -0.89
N THR A 20 19.42 4.62 -0.44
CA THR A 20 20.10 3.86 0.63
C THR A 20 20.14 4.61 1.96
N ALA A 21 20.07 5.93 1.94
CA ALA A 21 20.02 6.76 3.14
C ALA A 21 19.41 8.14 2.85
N ILE A 22 18.80 8.70 3.87
CA ILE A 22 18.34 10.11 3.88
C ILE A 22 18.94 10.76 5.11
N ASP A 23 19.49 11.95 4.93
CA ASP A 23 20.01 12.80 5.98
C ASP A 23 19.56 14.24 5.75
N ALA A 24 19.26 14.97 6.81
CA ALA A 24 18.73 16.33 6.71
C ALA A 24 19.20 17.21 7.87
N ASP A 25 19.45 18.47 7.53
CA ASP A 25 19.79 19.52 8.49
C ASP A 25 19.06 20.83 8.13
N ALA A 26 19.50 21.92 8.75
CA ALA A 26 18.92 23.25 8.50
C ALA A 26 19.16 23.77 7.07
N GLN A 27 20.10 23.21 6.33
CA GLN A 27 20.45 23.61 4.96
C GLN A 27 19.66 22.81 3.91
N GLY A 28 19.02 21.70 4.29
CA GLY A 28 18.22 20.89 3.36
C GLY A 28 18.37 19.39 3.58
N VAL A 29 18.02 18.63 2.57
CA VAL A 29 17.99 17.16 2.60
C VAL A 29 19.01 16.60 1.62
N ARG A 30 19.75 15.59 2.05
CA ARG A 30 20.66 14.76 1.25
C ARG A 30 20.10 13.36 1.12
N VAL A 31 19.96 12.89 -0.10
CA VAL A 31 19.45 11.55 -0.42
C VAL A 31 20.56 10.76 -1.12
N GLN A 32 21.10 9.78 -0.42
CA GLN A 32 22.06 8.85 -0.99
C GLN A 32 21.35 7.81 -1.83
N THR A 33 21.80 7.68 -3.07
CA THR A 33 21.22 6.70 -4.00
C THR A 33 22.29 5.80 -4.60
N SER A 34 21.88 4.70 -5.24
CA SER A 34 22.77 3.84 -6.03
C SER A 34 23.46 4.58 -7.20
N SER A 35 22.90 5.72 -7.63
CA SER A 35 23.41 6.52 -8.75
C SER A 35 24.17 7.79 -8.28
N GLY A 36 24.30 8.01 -6.98
CA GLY A 36 24.97 9.17 -6.39
C GLY A 36 24.14 9.91 -5.36
N MET A 37 24.61 11.09 -4.97
CA MET A 37 23.97 11.96 -3.99
C MET A 37 23.03 12.96 -4.68
N LEU A 38 21.80 13.06 -4.19
CA LEU A 38 20.86 14.11 -4.54
C LEU A 38 20.68 15.06 -3.36
N THR A 39 20.45 16.35 -3.66
CA THR A 39 20.18 17.37 -2.65
C THR A 39 18.89 18.11 -2.99
N ALA A 40 18.13 18.49 -1.96
CA ALA A 40 16.90 19.25 -2.09
C ALA A 40 16.66 20.09 -0.83
N ASP A 41 15.82 21.12 -0.94
CA ASP A 41 15.40 21.90 0.23
C ASP A 41 14.50 21.09 1.16
N LYS A 42 13.64 20.23 0.59
CA LYS A 42 12.67 19.39 1.32
C LYS A 42 12.55 18.03 0.66
N ALA A 43 12.14 17.02 1.43
CA ALA A 43 11.80 15.69 0.92
C ALA A 43 10.48 15.20 1.48
N ILE A 44 9.70 14.52 0.63
CA ILE A 44 8.53 13.74 1.02
C ILE A 44 8.87 12.28 0.79
N VAL A 45 8.88 11.48 1.85
CA VAL A 45 9.30 10.09 1.81
C VAL A 45 8.07 9.19 1.79
N CYS A 46 7.80 8.59 0.62
CA CYS A 46 6.69 7.68 0.36
C CYS A 46 7.25 6.28 0.02
N ALA A 47 8.10 5.71 0.87
CA ALA A 47 8.86 4.50 0.57
C ALA A 47 8.08 3.19 0.81
N GLY A 48 6.76 3.26 1.07
CA GLY A 48 5.91 2.08 1.25
C GLY A 48 6.42 1.18 2.38
N MET A 49 6.64 -0.11 2.08
CA MET A 49 7.09 -1.08 3.08
C MET A 49 8.52 -0.83 3.59
N TRP A 50 9.32 -0.01 2.92
CA TRP A 50 10.67 0.36 3.35
C TRP A 50 10.73 1.65 4.17
N THR A 51 9.60 2.32 4.41
CA THR A 51 9.57 3.60 5.12
C THR A 51 10.23 3.51 6.50
N GLY A 52 9.94 2.47 7.27
CA GLY A 52 10.56 2.27 8.60
C GLY A 52 12.07 2.13 8.52
N LYS A 53 12.56 1.23 7.66
CA LYS A 53 14.02 1.01 7.49
C LYS A 53 14.75 2.28 7.04
N LEU A 54 14.15 3.04 6.16
CA LEU A 54 14.77 4.23 5.58
C LEU A 54 14.78 5.43 6.54
N LEU A 55 13.74 5.56 7.37
CA LEU A 55 13.56 6.70 8.28
C LEU A 55 13.98 6.42 9.74
N GLY A 56 14.41 5.20 10.01
CA GLY A 56 15.03 4.83 11.30
C GLY A 56 14.08 4.53 12.43
N ALA A 57 14.66 4.25 13.61
CA ALA A 57 13.97 3.64 14.75
C ALA A 57 12.79 4.45 15.32
N SER A 58 12.78 5.77 15.14
CA SER A 58 11.67 6.62 15.60
C SER A 58 10.35 6.39 14.85
N VAL A 59 10.42 5.73 13.70
CA VAL A 59 9.28 5.42 12.82
C VAL A 59 9.11 3.91 12.65
N ASP A 60 10.23 3.17 12.57
CA ASP A 60 10.24 1.73 12.27
C ASP A 60 9.37 0.92 13.24
N GLY A 61 9.43 1.22 14.54
CA GLY A 61 8.62 0.54 15.55
C GLY A 61 7.09 0.76 15.44
N LEU A 62 6.66 1.72 14.61
CA LEU A 62 5.24 1.99 14.34
C LEU A 62 4.73 1.34 13.06
N LEU A 63 5.61 0.77 12.24
CA LEU A 63 5.27 0.26 10.93
C LEU A 63 5.52 -1.24 10.86
N LYS A 64 4.44 -2.01 10.72
CA LYS A 64 4.50 -3.46 10.53
C LYS A 64 4.20 -3.79 9.08
N VAL A 65 5.12 -4.46 8.43
CA VAL A 65 4.92 -4.96 7.06
C VAL A 65 4.29 -6.34 7.11
N CYS A 66 3.13 -6.51 6.50
CA CYS A 66 2.40 -7.76 6.44
C CYS A 66 2.23 -8.22 4.99
N ARG A 67 2.55 -9.50 4.74
CA ARG A 67 2.39 -10.13 3.43
C ARG A 67 0.93 -10.45 3.19
N GLN A 68 0.40 -10.12 2.00
CA GLN A 68 -0.96 -10.39 1.56
C GLN A 68 -0.95 -11.24 0.30
N GLN A 69 -1.94 -12.10 0.16
CA GLN A 69 -2.10 -12.95 -1.02
C GLN A 69 -3.34 -12.55 -1.81
N LEU A 70 -3.20 -12.51 -3.12
CA LEU A 70 -4.29 -12.20 -4.05
C LEU A 70 -4.34 -13.31 -5.08
N VAL A 71 -5.51 -13.90 -5.26
CA VAL A 71 -5.75 -15.00 -6.21
C VAL A 71 -6.87 -14.63 -7.16
N TRP A 72 -6.67 -14.91 -8.45
CA TRP A 72 -7.71 -14.79 -9.46
C TRP A 72 -8.20 -16.19 -9.81
N PHE A 73 -9.39 -16.52 -9.30
CA PHE A 73 -10.06 -17.77 -9.60
C PHE A 73 -10.86 -17.67 -10.89
N GLU A 74 -10.72 -18.67 -11.77
CA GLU A 74 -11.51 -18.74 -13.00
C GLU A 74 -12.99 -18.94 -12.72
N LEU A 75 -13.82 -18.53 -13.66
CA LEU A 75 -15.26 -18.69 -13.57
C LEU A 75 -15.73 -19.86 -14.45
N ASP A 76 -16.52 -20.76 -13.85
CA ASP A 76 -17.28 -21.78 -14.56
C ASP A 76 -18.60 -21.22 -15.09
N GLU A 77 -19.16 -20.21 -14.41
CA GLU A 77 -20.41 -19.52 -14.74
C GLU A 77 -20.16 -18.00 -14.79
N PRO A 78 -19.49 -17.49 -15.83
CA PRO A 78 -19.09 -16.08 -15.90
C PRO A 78 -20.28 -15.11 -15.93
N GLU A 79 -21.45 -15.56 -16.38
CA GLU A 79 -22.69 -14.78 -16.42
C GLU A 79 -23.19 -14.36 -15.02
N ARG A 80 -22.71 -15.01 -13.95
CA ARG A 80 -23.01 -14.61 -12.57
C ARG A 80 -22.24 -13.36 -12.13
N PHE A 81 -21.17 -13.03 -12.85
CA PHE A 81 -20.26 -11.94 -12.51
C PHE A 81 -20.19 -10.96 -13.68
N ALA A 82 -21.26 -10.18 -13.85
CA ALA A 82 -21.32 -9.18 -14.91
C ALA A 82 -20.22 -8.13 -14.77
N ALA A 83 -19.84 -7.50 -15.89
CA ALA A 83 -18.76 -6.51 -15.92
C ALA A 83 -19.05 -5.25 -15.08
N ASP A 84 -20.31 -5.00 -14.77
CA ASP A 84 -20.77 -3.91 -13.89
C ASP A 84 -21.01 -4.37 -12.43
N SER A 85 -20.66 -5.61 -12.10
CA SER A 85 -20.70 -6.09 -10.71
C SER A 85 -19.81 -5.22 -9.83
N PRO A 86 -20.27 -4.87 -8.61
CA PRO A 86 -19.46 -4.04 -7.71
C PRO A 86 -18.26 -4.80 -7.17
N VAL A 87 -17.26 -4.09 -6.71
CA VAL A 87 -16.28 -4.63 -5.75
C VAL A 87 -17.02 -4.95 -4.45
N TYR A 88 -16.57 -5.98 -3.73
CA TYR A 88 -17.29 -6.44 -2.55
C TYR A 88 -16.35 -6.83 -1.41
N ILE A 89 -16.88 -6.74 -0.20
CA ILE A 89 -16.37 -7.39 0.99
C ILE A 89 -17.44 -8.35 1.46
N LEU A 90 -17.12 -9.64 1.54
CA LEU A 90 -18.01 -10.70 2.00
C LEU A 90 -17.65 -11.05 3.44
N LEU A 91 -18.58 -10.80 4.35
CA LEU A 91 -18.52 -11.25 5.73
C LEU A 91 -19.42 -12.49 5.84
N HIS A 92 -18.85 -13.63 6.20
CA HIS A 92 -19.56 -14.92 6.15
C HIS A 92 -19.56 -15.68 7.48
N GLY A 93 -19.05 -15.08 8.54
CA GLY A 93 -19.01 -15.61 9.90
C GLY A 93 -18.76 -14.51 10.92
N ALA A 94 -18.51 -14.91 12.16
CA ALA A 94 -18.36 -14.01 13.30
C ALA A 94 -16.89 -13.67 13.62
N ALA A 95 -15.94 -14.43 13.10
CA ALA A 95 -14.52 -14.15 13.31
C ALA A 95 -14.01 -13.11 12.30
N ASP A 96 -13.01 -12.33 12.68
CA ASP A 96 -12.37 -11.36 11.80
C ASP A 96 -11.78 -12.02 10.55
N THR A 97 -11.38 -13.28 10.66
CA THR A 97 -10.91 -14.12 9.56
C THR A 97 -12.01 -14.61 8.64
N ASP A 98 -13.30 -14.51 9.03
CA ASP A 98 -14.44 -14.93 8.24
C ASP A 98 -14.86 -13.87 7.22
N SER A 99 -13.88 -13.29 6.57
CA SER A 99 -14.07 -12.24 5.59
C SER A 99 -13.11 -12.38 4.40
N CYS A 100 -13.61 -12.03 3.23
CA CYS A 100 -12.77 -11.82 2.06
C CYS A 100 -13.26 -10.61 1.26
N TYR A 101 -12.40 -10.07 0.41
CA TYR A 101 -12.82 -9.06 -0.54
C TYR A 101 -12.53 -9.52 -1.97
N GLY A 102 -13.26 -8.95 -2.90
CA GLY A 102 -13.10 -9.34 -4.29
C GLY A 102 -13.42 -8.23 -5.28
N PHE A 103 -13.00 -8.49 -6.51
CA PHE A 103 -13.21 -7.63 -7.65
C PHE A 103 -13.80 -8.44 -8.79
N PRO A 104 -14.76 -7.86 -9.53
CA PRO A 104 -15.34 -8.53 -10.70
C PRO A 104 -14.28 -8.77 -11.78
N PRO A 105 -14.61 -9.58 -12.80
CA PRO A 105 -13.73 -9.79 -13.94
C PRO A 105 -13.35 -8.47 -14.62
N LEU A 106 -12.10 -8.36 -15.03
CA LEU A 106 -11.68 -7.28 -15.92
C LEU A 106 -12.07 -7.63 -17.37
N PRO A 107 -12.26 -6.63 -18.25
CA PRO A 107 -12.54 -6.89 -19.65
C PRO A 107 -11.50 -7.83 -20.28
N GLY A 108 -11.97 -8.96 -20.80
CA GLY A 108 -11.13 -10.00 -21.42
C GLY A 108 -10.54 -11.03 -20.44
N GLU A 109 -10.77 -10.92 -19.13
CA GLU A 109 -10.39 -11.93 -18.14
C GLU A 109 -11.63 -12.72 -17.67
N ASN A 110 -11.56 -14.05 -17.70
CA ASN A 110 -12.59 -14.93 -17.15
C ASN A 110 -12.22 -15.39 -15.72
N ALA A 111 -11.99 -14.43 -14.84
CA ALA A 111 -11.62 -14.70 -13.45
C ALA A 111 -12.00 -13.54 -12.54
N ILE A 112 -12.33 -13.85 -11.29
CA ILE A 112 -12.50 -12.84 -10.23
C ILE A 112 -11.30 -12.82 -9.31
N LYS A 113 -10.92 -11.63 -8.86
CA LYS A 113 -9.88 -11.49 -7.82
C LYS A 113 -10.51 -11.67 -6.45
N ILE A 114 -9.90 -12.53 -5.64
CA ILE A 114 -10.29 -12.75 -4.24
C ILE A 114 -9.02 -12.64 -3.37
N ALA A 115 -9.18 -12.04 -2.22
CA ALA A 115 -8.13 -11.94 -1.21
C ALA A 115 -8.75 -11.80 0.18
N THR A 116 -7.94 -12.10 1.18
CA THR A 116 -8.20 -11.79 2.59
C THR A 116 -7.26 -10.69 3.05
N GLU A 117 -7.44 -10.22 4.26
CA GLU A 117 -6.52 -9.30 4.93
C GLU A 117 -5.95 -9.97 6.17
N GLN A 118 -4.64 -10.11 6.24
CA GLN A 118 -3.95 -10.59 7.42
C GLN A 118 -3.07 -9.47 8.01
N TYR A 119 -3.11 -9.35 9.34
CA TYR A 119 -2.42 -8.31 10.10
C TYR A 119 -1.52 -8.89 11.21
N LEU A 120 -1.51 -10.23 11.37
CA LEU A 120 -0.84 -10.90 12.48
C LEU A 120 0.64 -11.15 12.18
N GLU A 121 0.95 -11.62 10.99
CA GLU A 121 2.31 -12.02 10.62
C GLU A 121 3.03 -10.90 9.88
N GLY A 122 4.06 -10.36 10.54
CA GLY A 122 4.97 -9.41 9.92
C GLY A 122 6.04 -10.10 9.08
N CYS A 123 6.56 -9.37 8.10
CA CYS A 123 7.69 -9.84 7.27
C CYS A 123 8.73 -8.73 7.09
N ASP A 124 9.97 -9.14 6.82
CA ASP A 124 11.01 -8.21 6.40
C ASP A 124 10.74 -7.75 4.96
N PRO A 125 10.68 -6.42 4.69
CA PRO A 125 10.45 -5.90 3.35
C PRO A 125 11.47 -6.38 2.30
N ASP A 126 12.72 -6.66 2.71
CA ASP A 126 13.76 -7.15 1.80
C ASP A 126 13.68 -8.66 1.56
N GLY A 127 13.02 -9.40 2.46
CA GLY A 127 12.88 -10.86 2.42
C GLY A 127 11.47 -11.37 2.10
N VAL A 128 10.59 -10.53 1.54
CA VAL A 128 9.21 -10.95 1.25
C VAL A 128 9.18 -12.11 0.27
N ASP A 129 8.65 -13.25 0.70
CA ASP A 129 8.33 -14.34 -0.22
C ASP A 129 7.19 -13.91 -1.16
N ARG A 130 7.51 -13.82 -2.44
CA ARG A 130 6.59 -13.41 -3.52
C ARG A 130 5.84 -14.58 -4.17
N SER A 131 6.07 -15.81 -3.72
CA SER A 131 5.34 -16.98 -4.18
C SER A 131 4.00 -17.13 -3.45
N VAL A 132 3.03 -17.77 -4.11
CA VAL A 132 1.77 -18.21 -3.49
C VAL A 132 1.71 -19.71 -3.69
N SER A 133 1.71 -20.47 -2.60
CA SER A 133 1.71 -21.93 -2.68
C SER A 133 0.33 -22.48 -3.06
N GLN A 134 0.29 -23.73 -3.57
CA GLN A 134 -0.97 -24.39 -3.83
C GLN A 134 -1.80 -24.59 -2.54
N ALA A 135 -1.13 -24.83 -1.43
CA ALA A 135 -1.79 -24.97 -0.13
C ALA A 135 -2.48 -23.65 0.32
N ASP A 136 -1.84 -22.50 0.08
CA ASP A 136 -2.44 -21.18 0.35
C ASP A 136 -3.68 -20.94 -0.53
N ILE A 137 -3.60 -21.31 -1.80
CA ILE A 137 -4.70 -21.19 -2.76
C ILE A 137 -5.87 -22.07 -2.33
N ASP A 138 -5.61 -23.32 -1.98
CA ASP A 138 -6.63 -24.26 -1.54
C ASP A 138 -7.28 -23.80 -0.23
N ALA A 139 -6.50 -23.32 0.72
CA ALA A 139 -7.02 -22.78 1.98
C ALA A 139 -7.93 -21.57 1.74
N LEU A 140 -7.51 -20.63 0.88
CA LEU A 140 -8.32 -19.47 0.52
C LEU A 140 -9.64 -19.90 -0.14
N TYR A 141 -9.58 -20.85 -1.07
CA TYR A 141 -10.77 -21.35 -1.77
C TYR A 141 -11.75 -22.03 -0.79
N ASP A 142 -11.25 -22.94 0.03
CA ASP A 142 -12.09 -23.71 0.95
C ASP A 142 -12.73 -22.83 2.02
N ALA A 143 -11.97 -21.87 2.55
CA ALA A 143 -12.46 -20.99 3.60
C ALA A 143 -13.43 -19.92 3.10
N HIS A 144 -13.26 -19.38 1.88
CA HIS A 144 -13.95 -18.16 1.48
C HIS A 144 -14.77 -18.27 0.19
N VAL A 145 -14.50 -19.26 -0.65
CA VAL A 145 -15.14 -19.40 -1.98
C VAL A 145 -16.12 -20.57 -2.01
N ALA A 146 -15.68 -21.74 -1.56
CA ALA A 146 -16.46 -22.97 -1.64
C ALA A 146 -17.83 -22.82 -0.97
N GLY A 147 -18.90 -23.07 -1.76
CA GLY A 147 -20.29 -22.97 -1.30
C GLY A 147 -20.81 -21.55 -1.02
N ARG A 148 -19.99 -20.51 -1.25
CA ARG A 148 -20.34 -19.09 -1.02
C ARG A 148 -20.40 -18.29 -2.30
N LEU A 149 -19.39 -18.41 -3.14
CA LEU A 149 -19.32 -17.73 -4.43
C LEU A 149 -19.61 -18.76 -5.54
N LEU A 150 -20.89 -18.89 -5.91
CA LEU A 150 -21.33 -19.84 -6.90
C LEU A 150 -20.78 -19.51 -8.28
N GLY A 151 -20.43 -20.53 -9.05
CA GLY A 151 -19.87 -20.37 -10.40
C GLY A 151 -18.36 -20.03 -10.42
N VAL A 152 -17.71 -20.00 -9.25
CA VAL A 152 -16.26 -19.81 -9.14
C VAL A 152 -15.56 -21.15 -9.06
N SER A 153 -14.65 -21.38 -10.00
CA SER A 153 -13.82 -22.58 -10.08
C SER A 153 -12.65 -22.53 -9.09
N ARG A 154 -12.14 -23.72 -8.71
CA ARG A 154 -10.84 -23.80 -7.99
C ARG A 154 -9.63 -23.55 -8.90
N ARG A 155 -9.81 -23.49 -10.21
CA ARG A 155 -8.74 -23.17 -11.15
C ARG A 155 -8.30 -21.73 -10.98
N VAL A 156 -6.99 -21.50 -11.08
CA VAL A 156 -6.36 -20.19 -10.86
C VAL A 156 -5.80 -19.64 -12.16
N LEU A 157 -6.28 -18.49 -12.57
CA LEU A 157 -5.70 -17.76 -13.70
C LEU A 157 -4.32 -17.19 -13.34
N LYS A 158 -4.20 -16.56 -12.18
CA LYS A 158 -2.97 -15.96 -11.66
C LYS A 158 -3.04 -15.74 -10.16
N SER A 159 -1.89 -15.62 -9.52
CA SER A 159 -1.77 -15.19 -8.12
C SER A 159 -0.66 -14.14 -7.99
N LYS A 160 -0.75 -13.32 -6.96
CA LYS A 160 0.24 -12.28 -6.64
C LYS A 160 0.35 -12.10 -5.14
N VAL A 161 1.53 -11.69 -4.70
CA VAL A 161 1.77 -11.22 -3.35
C VAL A 161 1.81 -9.70 -3.34
N CYS A 162 1.11 -9.11 -2.39
CA CYS A 162 1.13 -7.70 -2.03
C CYS A 162 1.65 -7.55 -0.61
N THR A 163 1.97 -6.36 -0.18
CA THR A 163 2.33 -6.05 1.21
C THR A 163 1.51 -4.87 1.71
N TYR A 164 1.06 -4.98 2.95
CA TYR A 164 0.52 -3.84 3.69
C TYR A 164 1.58 -3.33 4.66
N THR A 165 1.69 -2.02 4.79
CA THR A 165 2.46 -1.38 5.86
C THR A 165 1.46 -0.82 6.85
N ILE A 166 1.39 -1.41 8.03
CA ILE A 166 0.31 -1.23 9.00
C ILE A 166 0.83 -0.45 10.20
N THR A 167 0.03 0.50 10.64
CA THR A 167 0.22 1.21 11.90
C THR A 167 -0.57 0.54 13.03
N PRO A 168 -0.29 0.82 14.32
CA PRO A 168 -1.00 0.21 15.45
C PRO A 168 -2.51 0.48 15.48
N ASP A 169 -2.95 1.59 14.90
CA ASP A 169 -4.35 2.03 14.84
C ASP A 169 -4.99 1.87 13.45
N PHE A 170 -4.30 1.21 12.54
CA PHE A 170 -4.74 1.00 11.14
C PHE A 170 -5.01 2.29 10.35
N ASN A 171 -4.53 3.43 10.82
CA ASN A 171 -4.60 4.69 10.09
C ASN A 171 -3.28 5.01 9.38
N PHE A 172 -3.23 6.13 8.69
CA PHE A 172 -2.01 6.59 8.02
C PHE A 172 -1.08 7.30 9.00
N ILE A 173 0.19 7.41 8.66
CA ILE A 173 1.11 8.37 9.25
C ILE A 173 1.53 9.34 8.15
N ILE A 174 1.24 10.62 8.35
CA ILE A 174 1.64 11.73 7.48
C ILE A 174 2.05 12.86 8.42
N ASP A 175 3.36 13.06 8.58
CA ASP A 175 3.87 14.05 9.54
C ASP A 175 5.30 14.51 9.18
N ALA A 176 5.76 15.57 9.79
CA ALA A 176 7.17 15.92 9.78
C ALA A 176 8.00 14.84 10.51
N HIS A 177 9.15 14.51 9.96
CA HIS A 177 10.05 13.57 10.63
C HIS A 177 10.57 14.15 11.95
N PRO A 178 10.50 13.41 13.09
CA PRO A 178 10.79 13.98 14.40
C PRO A 178 12.23 14.41 14.63
N GLN A 179 13.18 13.94 13.82
CA GLN A 179 14.61 14.19 13.98
C GLN A 179 15.27 14.75 12.72
N MET A 180 14.61 14.69 11.56
CA MET A 180 15.15 15.20 10.30
C MET A 180 14.31 16.41 9.85
N ALA A 181 14.91 17.61 9.97
CA ALA A 181 14.30 18.82 9.47
C ALA A 181 14.05 18.70 7.95
N ASN A 182 12.99 19.33 7.46
CA ASN A 182 12.63 19.36 6.04
C ASN A 182 12.27 17.99 5.43
N VAL A 183 12.09 16.95 6.24
CA VAL A 183 11.61 15.63 5.78
C VAL A 183 10.18 15.41 6.26
N THR A 184 9.29 15.15 5.32
CA THR A 184 7.92 14.68 5.59
C THR A 184 7.86 13.19 5.35
N LEU A 185 7.44 12.43 6.35
CA LEU A 185 7.19 11.00 6.20
C LEU A 185 5.73 10.76 5.80
N VAL A 186 5.52 9.80 4.88
CA VAL A 186 4.20 9.39 4.42
C VAL A 186 4.12 7.87 4.38
N SER A 187 3.39 7.30 5.33
CA SER A 187 2.99 5.90 5.32
C SER A 187 1.47 5.82 5.24
N ALA A 188 0.93 6.03 4.05
CA ALA A 188 -0.50 6.05 3.78
C ALA A 188 -0.95 4.72 3.17
N CYS A 189 -0.80 3.62 3.92
CA CYS A 189 -1.14 2.27 3.49
C CYS A 189 -2.22 1.63 4.36
N SER A 190 -1.85 0.95 5.43
CA SER A 190 -2.73 0.18 6.33
C SER A 190 -3.81 -0.66 5.60
N GLY A 191 -3.49 -1.14 4.37
CA GLY A 191 -4.38 -1.94 3.55
C GLY A 191 -5.40 -1.16 2.71
N HIS A 192 -5.63 0.13 2.97
CA HIS A 192 -6.71 0.90 2.34
C HIS A 192 -6.30 2.25 1.74
N GLY A 193 -5.01 2.55 1.64
CA GLY A 193 -4.50 3.87 1.25
C GLY A 193 -4.61 4.23 -0.23
N PHE A 194 -4.64 3.25 -1.13
CA PHE A 194 -4.56 3.51 -2.57
C PHE A 194 -5.62 4.49 -3.08
N LYS A 195 -6.87 4.34 -2.63
CA LYS A 195 -7.98 5.21 -3.04
C LYS A 195 -7.81 6.68 -2.62
N HIS A 196 -6.95 6.96 -1.64
CA HIS A 196 -6.70 8.31 -1.12
C HIS A 196 -5.47 8.98 -1.75
N SER A 197 -4.70 8.27 -2.57
CA SER A 197 -3.38 8.71 -3.05
C SER A 197 -3.41 10.05 -3.78
N ALA A 198 -4.43 10.32 -4.59
CA ALA A 198 -4.55 11.58 -5.31
C ALA A 198 -4.80 12.77 -4.36
N GLY A 199 -5.76 12.62 -3.43
CA GLY A 199 -6.08 13.67 -2.46
C GLY A 199 -4.95 13.94 -1.46
N ILE A 200 -4.26 12.88 -0.99
CA ILE A 200 -3.08 13.03 -0.14
C ILE A 200 -1.96 13.73 -0.90
N GLY A 201 -1.73 13.34 -2.16
CA GLY A 201 -0.71 13.97 -3.01
C GLY A 201 -0.97 15.45 -3.22
N GLU A 202 -2.21 15.83 -3.51
CA GLU A 202 -2.64 17.23 -3.65
C GLU A 202 -2.44 18.02 -2.34
N ALA A 203 -2.93 17.48 -1.21
CA ALA A 203 -2.79 18.13 0.10
C ALA A 203 -1.32 18.38 0.46
N LEU A 204 -0.45 17.39 0.24
CA LEU A 204 0.99 17.52 0.49
C LEU A 204 1.63 18.54 -0.43
N ALA A 205 1.30 18.55 -1.72
CA ALA A 205 1.81 19.53 -2.66
C ALA A 205 1.43 20.95 -2.24
N MET A 206 0.16 21.19 -1.92
CA MET A 206 -0.33 22.49 -1.44
C MET A 206 0.35 22.94 -0.15
N GLN A 207 0.52 22.02 0.84
CA GLN A 207 1.22 22.32 2.09
C GLN A 207 2.70 22.71 1.85
N HIS A 208 3.39 21.98 0.98
CA HIS A 208 4.80 22.24 0.68
C HIS A 208 5.02 23.51 -0.15
N CYS A 209 4.04 23.89 -0.97
CA CYS A 209 4.02 25.14 -1.73
C CYS A 209 3.44 26.32 -0.95
N ASN A 210 2.98 26.11 0.29
CA ASN A 210 2.28 27.10 1.12
C ASN A 210 1.00 27.65 0.43
N GLU A 211 0.33 26.82 -0.33
CA GLU A 211 -0.94 27.18 -0.96
C GLU A 211 -2.10 27.07 0.03
N PRO A 212 -3.06 28.01 0.00
CA PRO A 212 -4.21 27.97 0.89
C PRO A 212 -5.20 26.86 0.46
N GLY A 213 -5.94 26.32 1.44
CA GLY A 213 -7.01 25.35 1.18
C GLY A 213 -6.56 23.89 1.12
N ALA A 214 -5.30 23.59 1.49
CA ALA A 214 -4.86 22.20 1.65
C ALA A 214 -5.76 21.45 2.66
N ALA A 215 -6.05 20.18 2.37
CA ALA A 215 -6.78 19.34 3.31
C ALA A 215 -6.00 19.20 4.63
N ASP A 216 -6.72 19.17 5.75
CA ASP A 216 -6.13 18.95 7.07
C ASP A 216 -5.71 17.47 7.21
N LEU A 217 -4.42 17.25 7.35
CA LEU A 217 -3.82 15.93 7.57
C LEU A 217 -3.41 15.69 9.04
N SER A 218 -3.78 16.57 9.96
CA SER A 218 -3.37 16.53 11.36
C SER A 218 -3.82 15.25 12.10
N ALA A 219 -4.92 14.64 11.68
CA ALA A 219 -5.39 13.35 12.20
C ALA A 219 -4.37 12.21 11.97
N PHE A 220 -3.46 12.37 11.02
CA PHE A 220 -2.43 11.38 10.69
C PHE A 220 -1.07 11.66 11.34
N SER A 221 -1.02 12.62 12.27
CA SER A 221 0.21 12.99 12.99
C SER A 221 0.75 11.85 13.85
N LEU A 222 2.08 11.76 13.96
CA LEU A 222 2.79 10.89 14.89
C LEU A 222 2.47 11.17 16.37
N ALA A 223 1.99 12.37 16.68
CA ALA A 223 1.67 12.77 18.05
C ALA A 223 0.65 11.84 18.73
N ARG A 224 -0.23 11.20 17.96
CA ARG A 224 -1.25 10.28 18.48
C ARG A 224 -0.67 8.96 19.05
N PHE A 225 0.59 8.66 18.78
CA PHE A 225 1.30 7.49 19.35
C PHE A 225 2.23 7.86 20.52
N ARG A 226 2.31 9.13 20.86
CA ARG A 226 3.10 9.61 22.01
C ARG A 226 2.16 9.74 23.20
N SER A 227 1.99 8.67 23.94
CA SER A 227 1.33 8.66 25.26
C SER A 227 2.37 8.61 26.36
#